data_449f551786ffe9b1d3ecb4de9dae4bb4
#
_entry.id   449f551786ffe9b1d3ecb4de9dae4bb4
#
_cell.length_a   1.000
_cell.length_b   1.000
_cell.length_c   1.000
_cell.angle_alpha   90.00
_cell.angle_beta   90.00
_cell.angle_gamma   90.00
#
_symmetry.space_group_name_H-M   'P 1'
#
loop_
_entity.id
_entity.type
_entity.pdbx_description
1 polymer ?
#
loop_
_entity_poly.entity_id
_entity_poly.type
_entity_poly.pdbx_seq_one_letter_code
_entity_poly.pdbx_strand_id
1 'polypeptide(L)'
;ARISTFRAGPRDMLALAGTLHQIPGLRDLLAGADAPLLGNLAERCDSMDELAHLLDAAIDPDCPVHLRDGGFIRTGFSAELDRLRSISKDGQSWLRDYQKQQAERTGIANLKVGYNKVFGYYIEVSHVSSGKVPPDYVRKQTIKNAERYITDQLKEYENEVLTAQDRALEL
;
A
#
# COMPACT_ATOMS: atom_id res chain seq x y z
N ALA A 1 -6.56 -20.25 -18.73
CA ALA A 1 -7.68 -19.40 -19.21
C ALA A 1 -7.65 -17.98 -18.64
N ARG A 2 -7.56 -17.77 -17.28
CA ARG A 2 -7.61 -16.38 -16.71
C ARG A 2 -6.39 -15.56 -17.05
N ILE A 3 -5.21 -16.16 -17.07
CA ILE A 3 -3.94 -15.48 -17.43
C ILE A 3 -3.97 -15.05 -18.89
N SER A 4 -4.32 -15.94 -19.81
CA SER A 4 -4.36 -15.63 -21.26
C SER A 4 -5.43 -14.60 -21.65
N THR A 5 -6.38 -14.31 -20.78
CA THR A 5 -7.42 -13.28 -20.96
C THR A 5 -7.18 -12.04 -20.12
N PHE A 6 -6.02 -11.90 -19.49
CA PHE A 6 -5.65 -10.76 -18.59
C PHE A 6 -6.66 -10.53 -17.46
N ARG A 7 -7.29 -11.62 -16.96
CA ARG A 7 -8.24 -11.60 -15.83
C ARG A 7 -7.71 -12.26 -14.57
N ALA A 8 -6.44 -12.65 -14.59
CA ALA A 8 -5.80 -13.27 -13.44
C ALA A 8 -5.54 -12.22 -12.36
N GLY A 9 -5.83 -12.58 -11.11
CA GLY A 9 -5.51 -11.80 -9.92
C GLY A 9 -4.31 -12.37 -9.16
N PRO A 10 -3.91 -11.73 -8.04
CA PRO A 10 -2.75 -12.17 -7.25
C PRO A 10 -2.84 -13.64 -6.82
N ARG A 11 -4.00 -14.11 -6.39
CA ARG A 11 -4.21 -15.51 -6.01
C ARG A 11 -4.09 -16.50 -7.17
N ASP A 12 -4.44 -16.07 -8.39
CA ASP A 12 -4.22 -16.89 -9.58
C ASP A 12 -2.72 -17.03 -9.88
N MET A 13 -1.92 -15.99 -9.59
CA MET A 13 -0.45 -16.02 -9.71
C MET A 13 0.17 -16.94 -8.67
N LEU A 14 -0.27 -16.90 -7.41
CA LEU A 14 0.16 -17.86 -6.39
C LEU A 14 -0.19 -19.30 -6.76
N ALA A 15 -1.39 -19.55 -7.29
CA ALA A 15 -1.78 -20.85 -7.76
C ALA A 15 -0.91 -21.33 -8.96
N LEU A 16 -0.52 -20.40 -9.84
CA LEU A 16 0.43 -20.70 -10.91
C LEU A 16 1.79 -21.09 -10.33
N ALA A 17 2.36 -20.31 -9.40
CA ALA A 17 3.64 -20.64 -8.75
C ALA A 17 3.58 -22.04 -8.10
N GLY A 18 2.52 -22.34 -7.34
CA GLY A 18 2.31 -23.64 -6.73
C GLY A 18 2.21 -24.78 -7.77
N THR A 19 1.65 -24.52 -8.95
CA THR A 19 1.60 -25.48 -10.06
C THR A 19 2.99 -25.69 -10.67
N LEU A 20 3.73 -24.60 -10.92
CA LEU A 20 5.09 -24.67 -11.45
C LEU A 20 6.02 -25.50 -10.57
N HIS A 21 5.91 -25.37 -9.25
CA HIS A 21 6.68 -26.17 -8.28
C HIS A 21 6.42 -27.69 -8.35
N GLN A 22 5.27 -28.12 -8.92
CA GLN A 22 4.99 -29.55 -9.10
C GLN A 22 5.61 -30.13 -10.39
N ILE A 23 5.99 -29.27 -11.36
CA ILE A 23 6.48 -29.73 -12.67
C ILE A 23 7.76 -30.57 -12.57
N PRO A 24 8.78 -30.22 -11.75
CA PRO A 24 9.99 -31.06 -11.62
C PRO A 24 9.65 -32.48 -11.18
N GLY A 25 8.81 -32.63 -10.15
CA GLY A 25 8.41 -33.96 -9.68
C GLY A 25 7.61 -34.77 -10.74
N LEU A 26 6.76 -34.09 -11.49
CA LEU A 26 6.04 -34.71 -12.61
C LEU A 26 7.01 -35.16 -13.71
N ARG A 27 7.99 -34.33 -14.08
CA ARG A 27 9.02 -34.64 -15.06
C ARG A 27 9.82 -35.88 -14.67
N ASP A 28 10.22 -35.95 -13.40
CA ASP A 28 10.98 -37.09 -12.88
C ASP A 28 10.17 -38.40 -12.93
N LEU A 29 8.88 -38.35 -12.61
CA LEU A 29 7.98 -39.49 -12.74
C LEU A 29 7.82 -39.95 -14.20
N LEU A 30 7.68 -39.03 -15.14
CA LEU A 30 7.57 -39.30 -16.56
C LEU A 30 8.88 -39.88 -17.13
N ALA A 31 10.04 -39.35 -16.72
CA ALA A 31 11.34 -39.83 -17.16
C ALA A 31 11.69 -41.25 -16.66
N GLY A 32 11.13 -41.64 -15.50
CA GLY A 32 11.28 -43.00 -14.96
C GLY A 32 10.39 -44.09 -15.60
N ALA A 33 9.53 -43.72 -16.54
CA ALA A 33 8.60 -44.65 -17.15
C ALA A 33 9.21 -45.34 -18.39
N ASP A 34 9.00 -46.65 -18.52
CA ASP A 34 9.51 -47.47 -19.65
C ASP A 34 8.74 -47.27 -20.95
N ALA A 35 8.31 -46.05 -21.26
CA ALA A 35 7.53 -45.73 -22.46
C ALA A 35 8.15 -44.51 -23.19
N PRO A 36 8.56 -44.68 -24.47
CA PRO A 36 9.23 -43.61 -25.22
C PRO A 36 8.40 -42.30 -25.32
N LEU A 37 7.08 -42.43 -25.39
CA LEU A 37 6.20 -41.25 -25.40
C LEU A 37 6.28 -40.44 -24.10
N LEU A 38 6.37 -41.10 -22.95
CA LEU A 38 6.46 -40.42 -21.64
C LEU A 38 7.82 -39.76 -21.45
N GLY A 39 8.90 -40.38 -21.94
CA GLY A 39 10.23 -39.76 -21.99
C GLY A 39 10.25 -38.46 -22.80
N ASN A 40 9.67 -38.50 -24.02
CA ASN A 40 9.52 -37.31 -24.87
C ASN A 40 8.69 -36.20 -24.21
N LEU A 41 7.67 -36.56 -23.44
CA LEU A 41 6.87 -35.59 -22.68
C LEU A 41 7.69 -34.97 -21.54
N ALA A 42 8.47 -35.77 -20.81
CA ALA A 42 9.36 -35.30 -19.77
C ALA A 42 10.36 -34.26 -20.29
N GLU A 43 10.99 -34.53 -21.45
CA GLU A 43 11.94 -33.59 -22.09
C GLU A 43 11.29 -32.25 -22.48
N ARG A 44 9.99 -32.25 -22.77
CA ARG A 44 9.22 -31.05 -23.16
C ARG A 44 8.63 -30.31 -21.96
N CYS A 45 8.65 -30.90 -20.77
CA CYS A 45 8.20 -30.24 -19.54
C CYS A 45 9.25 -29.23 -19.06
N ASP A 46 9.04 -27.95 -19.37
CA ASP A 46 9.81 -26.86 -18.81
C ASP A 46 9.29 -26.52 -17.41
N SER A 47 10.16 -26.56 -16.41
CA SER A 47 9.81 -26.26 -15.02
C SER A 47 9.55 -24.78 -14.77
N MET A 48 10.03 -23.92 -15.67
CA MET A 48 9.91 -22.44 -15.52
C MET A 48 10.33 -21.94 -14.12
N ASP A 49 11.44 -22.46 -13.60
CA ASP A 49 11.89 -22.20 -12.23
C ASP A 49 12.07 -20.72 -11.95
N GLU A 50 12.61 -19.95 -12.90
CA GLU A 50 12.77 -18.50 -12.76
C GLU A 50 11.43 -17.79 -12.57
N LEU A 51 10.40 -18.21 -13.31
CA LEU A 51 9.06 -17.66 -13.16
C LEU A 51 8.44 -18.04 -11.83
N ALA A 52 8.60 -19.28 -11.38
CA ALA A 52 8.10 -19.73 -10.09
C ALA A 52 8.74 -18.92 -8.95
N HIS A 53 10.06 -18.78 -8.96
CA HIS A 53 10.80 -17.97 -7.98
C HIS A 53 10.42 -16.49 -8.02
N LEU A 54 10.22 -15.92 -9.20
CA LEU A 54 9.77 -14.54 -9.34
C LEU A 54 8.40 -14.33 -8.69
N LEU A 55 7.45 -15.23 -8.94
CA LEU A 55 6.11 -15.16 -8.35
C LEU A 55 6.14 -15.30 -6.83
N ASP A 56 6.94 -16.23 -6.30
CA ASP A 56 7.12 -16.40 -4.86
C ASP A 56 7.78 -15.20 -4.19
N ALA A 57 8.72 -14.56 -4.88
CA ALA A 57 9.36 -13.35 -4.36
C ALA A 57 8.42 -12.14 -4.40
N ALA A 58 7.61 -12.02 -5.45
CA ALA A 58 6.79 -10.84 -5.71
C ALA A 58 5.46 -10.84 -4.97
N ILE A 59 4.77 -11.99 -4.89
CA ILE A 59 3.39 -12.04 -4.39
C ILE A 59 3.36 -12.43 -2.90
N ASP A 60 2.61 -11.68 -2.13
CA ASP A 60 2.37 -12.00 -0.72
C ASP A 60 1.42 -13.21 -0.61
N PRO A 61 1.76 -14.27 0.13
CA PRO A 61 0.91 -15.45 0.30
C PRO A 61 -0.44 -15.12 0.93
N ASP A 62 -0.51 -14.09 1.77
CA ASP A 62 -1.72 -13.62 2.43
C ASP A 62 -2.43 -12.50 1.62
N CYS A 63 -2.12 -12.38 0.33
CA CYS A 63 -2.65 -11.31 -0.52
C CYS A 63 -4.19 -11.32 -0.57
N PRO A 64 -4.81 -10.13 -0.69
CA PRO A 64 -6.26 -9.99 -0.80
C PRO A 64 -6.78 -10.59 -2.11
N VAL A 65 -8.09 -10.81 -2.18
CA VAL A 65 -8.75 -11.42 -3.35
C VAL A 65 -8.79 -10.44 -4.53
N HIS A 66 -9.00 -9.16 -4.24
CA HIS A 66 -9.20 -8.14 -5.27
C HIS A 66 -7.99 -7.23 -5.40
N LEU A 67 -7.58 -6.96 -6.64
CA LEU A 67 -6.49 -6.03 -6.95
C LEU A 67 -6.69 -4.63 -6.35
N ARG A 68 -7.94 -4.14 -6.33
CA ARG A 68 -8.30 -2.82 -5.77
C ARG A 68 -7.99 -2.67 -4.28
N ASP A 69 -7.86 -3.78 -3.55
CA ASP A 69 -7.60 -3.76 -2.11
C ASP A 69 -6.10 -3.49 -1.82
N GLY A 70 -5.24 -3.57 -2.85
CA GLY A 70 -3.79 -3.39 -2.75
C GLY A 70 -3.11 -4.47 -1.89
N GLY A 71 -1.85 -4.26 -1.52
CA GLY A 71 -1.14 -5.13 -0.56
C GLY A 71 -0.78 -6.53 -1.06
N PHE A 72 -0.82 -6.78 -2.36
CA PHE A 72 -0.51 -8.08 -2.95
C PHE A 72 0.97 -8.28 -3.31
N ILE A 73 1.75 -7.21 -3.40
CA ILE A 73 3.20 -7.30 -3.58
C ILE A 73 3.87 -7.44 -2.22
N ARG A 74 4.74 -8.42 -2.10
CA ARG A 74 5.50 -8.72 -0.87
C ARG A 74 6.42 -7.55 -0.50
N THR A 75 6.48 -7.25 0.78
CA THR A 75 7.46 -6.30 1.33
C THR A 75 8.88 -6.81 1.05
N GLY A 76 9.75 -5.93 0.59
CA GLY A 76 11.12 -6.25 0.19
C GLY A 76 11.29 -6.58 -1.29
N PHE A 77 10.20 -6.75 -2.06
CA PHE A 77 10.29 -7.00 -3.49
C PHE A 77 10.63 -5.74 -4.29
N SER A 78 10.02 -4.60 -3.95
CA SER A 78 10.30 -3.31 -4.57
C SER A 78 10.61 -2.26 -3.50
N ALA A 79 11.85 -1.79 -3.46
CA ALA A 79 12.28 -0.76 -2.52
C ALA A 79 11.49 0.54 -2.67
N GLU A 80 11.11 0.90 -3.90
CA GLU A 80 10.30 2.10 -4.18
C GLU A 80 8.87 1.94 -3.64
N LEU A 81 8.23 0.79 -3.88
CA LEU A 81 6.91 0.51 -3.35
C LEU A 81 6.90 0.49 -1.81
N ASP A 82 7.92 -0.09 -1.19
CA ASP A 82 8.05 -0.13 0.27
C ASP A 82 8.24 1.27 0.84
N ARG A 83 9.02 2.12 0.18
CA ARG A 83 9.16 3.52 0.55
C ARG A 83 7.83 4.28 0.49
N LEU A 84 7.07 4.13 -0.60
CA LEU A 84 5.76 4.77 -0.77
C LEU A 84 4.75 4.29 0.29
N ARG A 85 4.78 3.00 0.62
CA ARG A 85 3.97 2.43 1.70
C ARG A 85 4.36 2.97 3.08
N SER A 86 5.65 3.19 3.34
CA SER A 86 6.09 3.76 4.62
C SER A 86 5.56 5.18 4.83
N ILE A 87 5.58 6.03 3.80
CA ILE A 87 5.02 7.38 3.85
C ILE A 87 3.55 7.33 4.28
N SER A 88 2.76 6.42 3.70
CA SER A 88 1.35 6.26 4.06
C SER A 88 1.15 5.68 5.48
N LYS A 89 2.01 4.77 5.93
CA LYS A 89 1.92 4.12 7.25
C LYS A 89 2.41 5.03 8.38
N ASP A 90 3.49 5.76 8.15
CA ASP A 90 4.08 6.69 9.11
C ASP A 90 3.23 7.96 9.30
N GLY A 91 2.26 8.15 8.42
CA GLY A 91 1.35 9.28 8.44
C GLY A 91 0.59 9.48 9.75
N GLN A 92 0.21 8.42 10.44
CA GLN A 92 -0.47 8.54 11.72
C GLN A 92 0.48 8.97 12.86
N SER A 93 1.75 8.58 12.81
CA SER A 93 2.74 9.04 13.78
C SER A 93 3.08 10.50 13.55
N TRP A 94 3.30 10.89 12.29
CA TRP A 94 3.56 12.28 11.91
C TRP A 94 2.41 13.22 12.36
N LEU A 95 1.16 12.83 12.13
CA LEU A 95 0.00 13.64 12.56
C LEU A 95 -0.08 13.80 14.08
N ARG A 96 0.26 12.76 14.85
CA ARG A 96 0.32 12.84 16.32
C ARG A 96 1.43 13.76 16.80
N ASP A 97 2.62 13.64 16.22
CA ASP A 97 3.77 14.48 16.54
C ASP A 97 3.50 15.94 16.14
N TYR A 98 2.92 16.15 14.98
CA TYR A 98 2.48 17.45 14.51
C TYR A 98 1.44 18.07 15.45
N GLN A 99 0.43 17.30 15.87
CA GLN A 99 -0.57 17.78 16.83
C GLN A 99 0.07 18.22 18.15
N LYS A 100 1.00 17.42 18.68
CA LYS A 100 1.74 17.73 19.90
C LYS A 100 2.57 19.02 19.72
N GLN A 101 3.33 19.12 18.66
CA GLN A 101 4.13 20.31 18.34
C GLN A 101 3.27 21.57 18.24
N GLN A 102 2.12 21.51 17.55
CA GLN A 102 1.22 22.65 17.45
C GLN A 102 0.55 23.00 18.77
N ALA A 103 0.22 22.04 19.60
CA ALA A 103 -0.31 22.30 20.94
C ALA A 103 0.71 22.99 21.83
N GLU A 104 1.96 22.59 21.81
CA GLU A 104 3.07 23.23 22.52
C GLU A 104 3.34 24.64 22.00
N ARG A 105 3.41 24.83 20.67
CA ARG A 105 3.64 26.12 20.02
C ARG A 105 2.58 27.16 20.33
N THR A 106 1.32 26.75 20.34
CA THR A 106 0.17 27.67 20.50
C THR A 106 -0.30 27.81 21.95
N GLY A 107 0.10 26.90 22.83
CA GLY A 107 -0.44 26.78 24.19
C GLY A 107 -1.91 26.35 24.22
N ILE A 108 -2.40 25.70 23.16
CA ILE A 108 -3.77 25.19 23.04
C ILE A 108 -3.77 23.68 23.28
N ALA A 109 -3.91 23.25 24.52
CA ALA A 109 -3.82 21.85 24.91
C ALA A 109 -4.89 20.93 24.24
N ASN A 110 -6.05 21.49 23.90
CA ASN A 110 -7.17 20.75 23.33
C ASN A 110 -7.27 20.81 21.80
N LEU A 111 -6.22 21.27 21.14
CA LEU A 111 -6.10 21.27 19.69
C LEU A 111 -6.17 19.83 19.15
N LYS A 112 -6.91 19.61 18.07
CA LYS A 112 -7.02 18.32 17.39
C LYS A 112 -6.64 18.44 15.94
N VAL A 113 -5.95 17.44 15.42
CA VAL A 113 -5.73 17.29 13.98
C VAL A 113 -6.70 16.22 13.46
N GLY A 114 -7.37 16.51 12.35
CA GLY A 114 -8.35 15.62 11.74
C GLY A 114 -8.30 15.70 10.22
N TYR A 115 -9.08 14.85 9.57
CA TYR A 115 -9.21 14.79 8.12
C TYR A 115 -10.67 15.00 7.69
N ASN A 116 -10.87 15.77 6.63
CA ASN A 116 -12.16 15.98 6.00
C ASN A 116 -12.04 15.74 4.48
N LYS A 117 -12.99 15.00 3.90
CA LYS A 117 -12.96 14.66 2.46
C LYS A 117 -13.06 15.88 1.52
N VAL A 118 -13.54 17.02 2.01
CA VAL A 118 -13.77 18.23 1.18
C VAL A 118 -12.53 19.12 1.10
N PHE A 119 -11.81 19.29 2.22
CA PHE A 119 -10.68 20.22 2.30
C PHE A 119 -9.43 19.63 2.95
N GLY A 120 -9.37 18.30 3.12
CA GLY A 120 -8.19 17.58 3.56
C GLY A 120 -7.93 17.61 5.06
N TYR A 121 -6.67 17.57 5.45
CA TYR A 121 -6.26 17.66 6.84
C TYR A 121 -6.49 19.05 7.42
N TYR A 122 -6.90 19.10 8.70
CA TYR A 122 -7.18 20.35 9.40
C TYR A 122 -6.80 20.29 10.88
N ILE A 123 -6.62 21.46 11.45
CA ILE A 123 -6.46 21.68 12.88
C ILE A 123 -7.80 22.22 13.40
N GLU A 124 -8.37 21.57 14.41
CA GLU A 124 -9.59 22.02 15.07
C GLU A 124 -9.27 22.68 16.40
N VAL A 125 -9.71 23.92 16.56
CA VAL A 125 -9.53 24.75 17.76
C VAL A 125 -10.89 25.19 18.27
N SER A 126 -11.15 25.00 19.56
CA SER A 126 -12.38 25.45 20.20
C SER A 126 -12.51 26.98 20.16
N HIS A 127 -13.72 27.52 20.12
CA HIS A 127 -13.96 28.97 20.15
C HIS A 127 -13.34 29.66 21.38
N VAL A 128 -13.26 28.97 22.52
CA VAL A 128 -12.64 29.48 23.74
C VAL A 128 -11.16 29.78 23.53
N SER A 129 -10.51 29.07 22.64
CA SER A 129 -9.07 29.18 22.37
C SER A 129 -8.75 29.93 21.07
N SER A 130 -9.76 30.46 20.36
CA SER A 130 -9.56 31.13 19.07
C SER A 130 -8.63 32.34 19.12
N GLY A 131 -8.59 33.05 20.24
CA GLY A 131 -7.68 34.18 20.45
C GLY A 131 -6.18 33.81 20.56
N LYS A 132 -5.86 32.52 20.67
CA LYS A 132 -4.48 32.02 20.70
C LYS A 132 -4.01 31.47 19.35
N VAL A 133 -4.87 31.51 18.34
CA VAL A 133 -4.55 30.96 17.01
C VAL A 133 -3.51 31.86 16.33
N PRO A 134 -2.38 31.29 15.86
CA PRO A 134 -1.35 32.05 15.17
C PRO A 134 -1.82 32.61 13.82
N PRO A 135 -1.21 33.69 13.31
CA PRO A 135 -1.60 34.31 12.05
C PRO A 135 -1.34 33.45 10.80
N ASP A 136 -0.48 32.45 10.89
CA ASP A 136 -0.20 31.49 9.83
C ASP A 136 -1.27 30.39 9.69
N TYR A 137 -2.25 30.34 10.58
CA TYR A 137 -3.39 29.44 10.47
C TYR A 137 -4.46 30.04 9.57
N VAL A 138 -4.73 29.40 8.44
CA VAL A 138 -5.77 29.81 7.50
C VAL A 138 -7.10 29.15 7.87
N ARG A 139 -8.07 29.92 8.32
CA ARG A 139 -9.41 29.40 8.65
C ARG A 139 -10.13 28.90 7.40
N LYS A 140 -10.63 27.67 7.46
CA LYS A 140 -11.40 27.01 6.38
C LYS A 140 -12.85 26.79 6.71
N GLN A 141 -13.17 26.52 7.97
CA GLN A 141 -14.54 26.23 8.38
C GLN A 141 -14.78 26.67 9.83
N THR A 142 -15.97 27.23 10.07
CA THR A 142 -16.51 27.46 11.42
C THR A 142 -17.62 26.44 11.66
N ILE A 143 -17.53 25.74 12.79
CA ILE A 143 -18.54 24.79 13.26
C ILE A 143 -19.09 25.24 14.61
N LYS A 144 -20.14 24.59 15.11
CA LYS A 144 -20.88 25.04 16.29
C LYS A 144 -19.99 25.38 17.52
N ASN A 145 -18.94 24.59 17.77
CA ASN A 145 -18.13 24.71 18.98
C ASN A 145 -16.64 24.98 18.69
N ALA A 146 -16.24 25.04 17.43
CA ALA A 146 -14.83 25.15 17.04
C ALA A 146 -14.66 25.81 15.67
N GLU A 147 -13.44 26.15 15.36
CA GLU A 147 -12.99 26.58 14.04
C GLU A 147 -11.95 25.61 13.51
N ARG A 148 -11.93 25.40 12.21
CA ARG A 148 -11.01 24.52 11.51
C ARG A 148 -10.07 25.33 10.65
N TYR A 149 -8.79 25.03 10.80
CA TYR A 149 -7.69 25.74 10.16
C TYR A 149 -6.81 24.78 9.38
N ILE A 150 -6.13 25.31 8.39
CA ILE A 150 -5.02 24.64 7.70
C ILE A 150 -3.75 25.47 7.88
N THR A 151 -2.60 24.78 7.77
CA THR A 151 -1.27 25.38 7.69
C THR A 151 -0.57 24.91 6.42
N ASP A 152 0.44 25.64 5.97
CA ASP A 152 1.21 25.23 4.80
C ASP A 152 1.89 23.87 5.02
N GLN A 153 2.44 23.62 6.21
CA GLN A 153 3.05 22.35 6.57
C GLN A 153 2.07 21.18 6.50
N LEU A 154 0.82 21.37 6.95
CA LEU A 154 -0.20 20.34 6.89
C LEU A 154 -0.63 20.06 5.46
N LYS A 155 -0.64 21.09 4.61
CA LYS A 155 -0.96 20.96 3.19
C LYS A 155 0.18 20.29 2.39
N GLU A 156 1.42 20.61 2.71
CA GLU A 156 2.59 19.91 2.12
C GLU A 156 2.56 18.42 2.44
N TYR A 157 2.33 18.09 3.70
CA TYR A 157 2.17 16.69 4.13
C TYR A 157 1.03 15.97 3.41
N GLU A 158 -0.15 16.61 3.26
CA GLU A 158 -1.26 16.05 2.52
C GLU A 158 -0.89 15.72 1.07
N ASN A 159 -0.22 16.64 0.38
CA ASN A 159 0.24 16.45 -0.97
C ASN A 159 1.25 15.28 -1.08
N GLU A 160 2.15 15.14 -0.11
CA GLU A 160 3.11 14.04 -0.07
C GLU A 160 2.42 12.69 0.08
N VAL A 161 1.47 12.57 1.01
CA VAL A 161 0.72 11.33 1.25
C VAL A 161 -0.13 10.94 0.03
N LEU A 162 -0.87 11.89 -0.56
CA LEU A 162 -1.70 11.63 -1.74
C LEU A 162 -0.85 11.21 -2.94
N THR A 163 0.25 11.91 -3.19
CA THR A 163 1.18 11.57 -4.27
C THR A 163 1.81 10.20 -4.07
N ALA A 164 2.15 9.83 -2.83
CA ALA A 164 2.71 8.52 -2.52
C ALA A 164 1.69 7.39 -2.75
N GLN A 165 0.41 7.62 -2.40
CA GLN A 165 -0.66 6.65 -2.65
C GLN A 165 -0.91 6.44 -4.14
N ASP A 166 -1.01 7.52 -4.92
CA ASP A 166 -1.22 7.45 -6.37
C ASP A 166 -0.07 6.71 -7.06
N ARG A 167 1.19 7.04 -6.73
CA ARG A 167 2.37 6.35 -7.26
C ARG A 167 2.43 4.88 -6.88
N ALA A 168 2.02 4.54 -5.66
CA ALA A 168 1.99 3.14 -5.22
C ALA A 168 0.96 2.29 -5.96
N LEU A 169 -0.06 2.91 -6.56
CA LEU A 169 -1.06 2.24 -7.40
C LEU A 169 -0.62 2.12 -8.86
N GLU A 170 0.32 2.96 -9.31
CA GLU A 170 0.87 2.96 -10.68
C GLU A 170 2.02 1.95 -10.85
N LEU A 171 2.65 1.52 -9.76
CA LEU A 171 3.71 0.51 -9.72
C LEU A 171 3.19 -0.92 -9.68
#